data_e410e3aebb008448343a091388596fee
#
_entry.id   e410e3aebb008448343a091388596fee
#
_cell.length_a   1.000
_cell.length_b   1.000
_cell.length_c   1.000
_cell.angle_alpha   90.00
_cell.angle_beta   90.00
_cell.angle_gamma   90.00
#
_symmetry.space_group_name_H-M   'P 1'
#
loop_
_entity.id
_entity.type
_entity.pdbx_description
1 polymer ?
#
loop_
_entity_poly.entity_id
_entity_poly.type
_entity_poly.pdbx_seq_one_letter_code
_entity_poly.pdbx_strand_id
1 'polypeptide(L)'
;MKSLTLRSAAGTVACLAVSAALVPASPAGAADRPGGADRATAESFGRIAGVVLTDRTAAIVDGTVEGHAAQPSTKKVNLSSTMASSEKSVATALLERKKKLRALGEAYSAGDTRVAVDRTGVDGKKATVRVTETTQLTYKKIRGDEPGTTGFQAHHELSFAAGKGGAWELTGIKALDEMPQINAPAPTAPKVKAAAAGAGDMPNAPEASTWLFPKRLPKDRSTGLDYKAMADYAEKYWKNYNPAYRSHPLGTGGDCTNFVSQALKAGGWKHAPGKAGDYTKWWYGSDTESDSWTGVNEWSWFAQNSKRVTPLKYAYQMEVGDVLQADFDRDGSKDHTMLVTYRDALGTPYLTYHSFDTYRRSLLSLQVMLPLTKWYAYRT
;
A
#
# COMPACT_ATOMS: atom_id res chain seq x y z
N MET A 1 -64.68 15.81 -37.92
CA MET A 1 -65.85 15.20 -37.24
C MET A 1 -65.41 13.82 -36.75
N LYS A 2 -65.48 13.58 -35.52
CA LYS A 2 -65.40 12.46 -34.61
C LYS A 2 -64.30 12.64 -33.63
N SER A 3 -64.67 13.14 -32.46
CA SER A 3 -63.91 13.19 -31.19
C SER A 3 -63.72 11.79 -30.67
N LEU A 4 -62.51 11.50 -30.23
CA LEU A 4 -62.20 10.34 -29.35
C LEU A 4 -61.68 10.85 -28.02
N THR A 5 -62.45 10.61 -27.01
CA THR A 5 -62.22 10.85 -25.61
C THR A 5 -61.24 9.81 -25.08
N LEU A 6 -60.13 10.28 -24.50
CA LEU A 6 -59.19 9.42 -23.77
C LEU A 6 -59.68 9.30 -22.31
N ARG A 7 -59.96 8.07 -21.87
CA ARG A 7 -60.26 7.74 -20.48
C ARG A 7 -58.97 7.47 -19.74
N SER A 8 -58.72 8.23 -18.69
CA SER A 8 -57.66 7.98 -17.70
C SER A 8 -58.05 6.79 -16.85
N ALA A 9 -57.20 5.78 -16.81
CA ALA A 9 -57.24 4.70 -15.83
C ALA A 9 -56.20 4.98 -14.75
N ALA A 10 -56.69 5.32 -13.55
CA ALA A 10 -55.84 5.42 -12.36
C ALA A 10 -55.53 4.02 -11.86
N GLY A 11 -54.31 3.59 -11.98
CA GLY A 11 -53.80 2.36 -11.40
C GLY A 11 -53.22 2.63 -10.00
N THR A 12 -53.93 2.16 -8.98
CA THR A 12 -53.49 2.17 -7.59
C THR A 12 -52.34 1.16 -7.40
N VAL A 13 -51.13 1.64 -7.12
CA VAL A 13 -50.02 0.78 -6.72
C VAL A 13 -50.13 0.52 -5.22
N ALA A 14 -50.50 -0.70 -4.86
CA ALA A 14 -50.47 -1.18 -3.48
C ALA A 14 -49.01 -1.49 -3.08
N CYS A 15 -48.44 -0.66 -2.23
CA CYS A 15 -47.15 -0.98 -1.57
C CYS A 15 -47.40 -2.08 -0.53
N LEU A 16 -46.98 -3.30 -0.83
CA LEU A 16 -46.82 -4.37 0.16
C LEU A 16 -45.56 -4.09 0.98
N ALA A 17 -45.77 -3.57 2.18
CA ALA A 17 -44.71 -3.49 3.20
C ALA A 17 -44.41 -4.90 3.70
N VAL A 18 -43.31 -5.50 3.27
CA VAL A 18 -42.77 -6.71 3.87
C VAL A 18 -42.06 -6.30 5.17
N SER A 19 -42.73 -6.49 6.28
CA SER A 19 -42.15 -6.38 7.62
C SER A 19 -41.23 -7.58 7.84
N ALA A 20 -39.93 -7.39 7.57
CA ALA A 20 -38.93 -8.36 8.02
C ALA A 20 -38.82 -8.26 9.55
N ALA A 21 -39.38 -9.22 10.25
CA ALA A 21 -39.16 -9.40 11.67
C ALA A 21 -37.68 -9.72 11.90
N LEU A 22 -36.94 -8.75 12.44
CA LEU A 22 -35.61 -8.97 13.00
C LEU A 22 -35.75 -9.89 14.22
N VAL A 23 -35.48 -11.16 14.03
CA VAL A 23 -35.24 -12.10 15.15
C VAL A 23 -33.90 -11.62 15.73
N PRO A 24 -33.84 -11.24 17.04
CA PRO A 24 -32.58 -10.99 17.68
C PRO A 24 -31.80 -12.29 17.72
N ALA A 25 -30.73 -12.42 16.98
CA ALA A 25 -29.76 -13.48 17.16
C ALA A 25 -29.19 -13.33 18.57
N SER A 26 -29.53 -14.26 19.46
CA SER A 26 -28.86 -14.38 20.76
C SER A 26 -27.35 -14.46 20.49
N PRO A 27 -26.53 -13.71 21.20
CA PRO A 27 -25.09 -13.89 21.09
C PRO A 27 -24.78 -15.29 21.60
N ALA A 28 -24.39 -16.19 20.68
CA ALA A 28 -23.77 -17.46 21.07
C ALA A 28 -22.60 -17.10 21.97
N GLY A 29 -22.59 -17.62 23.18
CA GLY A 29 -21.65 -17.30 24.23
C GLY A 29 -20.24 -17.29 23.72
N ALA A 30 -19.59 -16.11 23.77
CA ALA A 30 -18.16 -16.02 23.66
C ALA A 30 -17.58 -16.77 24.84
N ALA A 31 -17.16 -18.02 24.62
CA ALA A 31 -16.33 -18.74 25.57
C ALA A 31 -15.15 -17.83 25.90
N ASP A 32 -14.98 -17.47 27.18
CA ASP A 32 -13.85 -16.75 27.74
C ASP A 32 -12.55 -17.37 27.22
N ARG A 33 -11.94 -16.75 26.19
CA ARG A 33 -10.55 -17.03 25.83
C ARG A 33 -9.69 -16.28 26.83
N PRO A 34 -8.84 -16.97 27.64
CA PRO A 34 -7.95 -16.30 28.57
C PRO A 34 -7.07 -15.31 27.79
N GLY A 35 -7.12 -14.02 28.12
CA GLY A 35 -6.20 -12.99 27.63
C GLY A 35 -6.74 -11.95 26.64
N GLY A 36 -8.04 -11.86 26.37
CA GLY A 36 -8.61 -10.74 25.60
C GLY A 36 -8.83 -9.51 26.49
N ALA A 37 -8.44 -8.30 26.01
CA ALA A 37 -8.83 -7.05 26.66
C ALA A 37 -10.34 -6.85 26.55
N ASP A 38 -10.95 -6.22 27.58
CA ASP A 38 -12.31 -5.72 27.44
C ASP A 38 -12.38 -4.65 26.33
N ARG A 39 -13.58 -4.39 25.84
CA ARG A 39 -13.80 -3.46 24.72
C ARG A 39 -13.28 -2.06 25.00
N ALA A 40 -13.50 -1.53 26.22
CA ALA A 40 -13.07 -0.18 26.58
C ALA A 40 -11.55 -0.06 26.60
N THR A 41 -10.85 -1.07 27.08
CA THR A 41 -9.38 -1.16 27.06
C THR A 41 -8.84 -1.22 25.61
N ALA A 42 -9.44 -2.05 24.76
CA ALA A 42 -9.05 -2.15 23.35
C ALA A 42 -9.26 -0.80 22.59
N GLU A 43 -10.39 -0.14 22.83
CA GLU A 43 -10.66 1.20 22.28
C GLU A 43 -9.66 2.26 22.79
N SER A 44 -9.21 2.15 24.05
CA SER A 44 -8.18 3.03 24.62
C SER A 44 -6.84 2.83 23.90
N PHE A 45 -6.42 1.59 23.63
CA PHE A 45 -5.21 1.30 22.89
C PHE A 45 -5.27 1.84 21.45
N GLY A 46 -6.38 1.64 20.75
CA GLY A 46 -6.62 2.17 19.41
C GLY A 46 -6.54 3.70 19.37
N ARG A 47 -7.09 4.38 20.37
CA ARG A 47 -7.00 5.84 20.50
C ARG A 47 -5.56 6.30 20.70
N ILE A 48 -4.78 5.66 21.58
CA ILE A 48 -3.37 6.00 21.80
C ILE A 48 -2.56 5.82 20.52
N ALA A 49 -2.74 4.69 19.83
CA ALA A 49 -2.11 4.42 18.55
C ALA A 49 -2.49 5.49 17.51
N GLY A 50 -3.77 5.81 17.40
CA GLY A 50 -4.29 6.82 16.47
C GLY A 50 -3.65 8.19 16.68
N VAL A 51 -3.51 8.63 17.94
CA VAL A 51 -2.85 9.90 18.26
C VAL A 51 -1.41 9.91 17.77
N VAL A 52 -0.61 8.90 18.12
CA VAL A 52 0.82 8.86 17.77
C VAL A 52 1.04 8.78 16.26
N LEU A 53 0.29 7.93 15.56
CA LEU A 53 0.44 7.78 14.12
C LEU A 53 -0.06 9.00 13.34
N THR A 54 -1.12 9.67 13.83
CA THR A 54 -1.59 10.95 13.29
C THR A 54 -0.55 12.06 13.47
N ASP A 55 0.12 12.14 14.63
CA ASP A 55 1.19 13.10 14.86
C ASP A 55 2.38 12.89 13.92
N ARG A 56 2.73 11.65 13.62
CA ARG A 56 3.75 11.33 12.60
C ARG A 56 3.34 11.82 11.22
N THR A 57 2.08 11.64 10.84
CA THR A 57 1.54 12.18 9.58
C THR A 57 1.54 13.69 9.57
N ALA A 58 1.16 14.35 10.68
CA ALA A 58 1.19 15.80 10.81
C ALA A 58 2.60 16.39 10.63
N ALA A 59 3.65 15.67 11.00
CA ALA A 59 5.03 16.13 10.83
C ALA A 59 5.47 16.23 9.36
N ILE A 60 4.83 15.53 8.43
CA ILE A 60 5.19 15.54 7.00
C ILE A 60 4.26 16.40 6.13
N VAL A 61 3.10 16.85 6.62
CA VAL A 61 2.17 17.70 5.87
C VAL A 61 2.37 19.18 6.20
N ASP A 62 1.99 20.07 5.27
CA ASP A 62 2.07 21.53 5.46
C ASP A 62 0.83 22.12 6.15
N GLY A 63 -0.29 21.42 6.10
CA GLY A 63 -1.59 21.86 6.58
C GLY A 63 -2.17 20.98 7.68
N THR A 64 -3.47 20.78 7.64
CA THR A 64 -4.22 20.01 8.63
C THR A 64 -4.17 18.52 8.40
N VAL A 65 -4.22 17.73 9.47
CA VAL A 65 -4.50 16.30 9.44
C VAL A 65 -5.90 16.10 10.01
N GLU A 66 -6.80 15.52 9.20
CA GLU A 66 -8.13 15.14 9.67
C GLU A 66 -8.02 14.01 10.68
N GLY A 67 -8.88 14.05 11.68
CA GLY A 67 -8.88 13.12 12.80
C GLY A 67 -8.30 13.69 14.09
N HIS A 68 -7.42 14.69 14.02
CA HIS A 68 -6.87 15.34 15.23
C HIS A 68 -6.58 16.82 14.97
N ALA A 69 -6.87 17.66 15.99
CA ALA A 69 -6.61 19.09 15.96
C ALA A 69 -5.12 19.37 15.71
N ALA A 70 -4.84 20.47 15.03
CA ALA A 70 -3.54 20.93 14.49
C ALA A 70 -2.39 21.17 15.51
N GLN A 71 -2.41 20.50 16.64
CA GLN A 71 -1.36 20.56 17.67
C GLN A 71 -0.85 19.14 17.95
N PRO A 72 0.44 18.93 18.16
CA PRO A 72 0.97 17.63 18.57
C PRO A 72 0.20 17.09 19.79
N SER A 73 -0.62 16.06 19.56
CA SER A 73 -1.55 15.57 20.58
C SER A 73 -0.93 14.50 21.48
N THR A 74 0.34 14.13 21.26
CA THR A 74 1.09 13.19 22.11
C THR A 74 1.12 13.58 23.59
N LYS A 75 0.92 14.88 23.90
CA LYS A 75 0.71 15.36 25.27
C LYS A 75 -0.58 14.84 25.93
N LYS A 76 -1.54 14.33 25.16
CA LYS A 76 -2.84 13.84 25.64
C LYS A 76 -2.89 12.33 25.83
N VAL A 77 -1.82 11.59 25.54
CA VAL A 77 -1.73 10.15 25.71
C VAL A 77 -0.55 9.77 26.58
N ASN A 78 -0.70 8.68 27.31
CA ASN A 78 0.35 8.21 28.19
C ASN A 78 1.41 7.45 27.39
N LEU A 79 2.60 8.02 27.30
CA LEU A 79 3.78 7.42 26.75
C LEU A 79 4.80 7.18 27.86
N SER A 80 5.51 6.06 27.84
CA SER A 80 6.70 5.91 28.68
C SER A 80 7.75 6.97 28.31
N SER A 81 8.64 7.28 29.23
CA SER A 81 9.71 8.27 28.99
C SER A 81 10.58 7.90 27.78
N THR A 82 10.88 6.61 27.62
CA THR A 82 11.63 6.09 26.46
C THR A 82 10.84 6.28 25.17
N MET A 83 9.55 5.97 25.17
CA MET A 83 8.69 6.14 24.00
C MET A 83 8.55 7.61 23.61
N ALA A 84 8.35 8.50 24.57
CA ALA A 84 8.27 9.94 24.33
C ALA A 84 9.56 10.50 23.71
N SER A 85 10.71 10.06 24.18
CA SER A 85 12.02 10.42 23.60
C SER A 85 12.19 9.88 22.19
N SER A 86 11.76 8.64 21.94
CA SER A 86 11.76 8.03 20.59
C SER A 86 10.90 8.82 19.63
N GLU A 87 9.66 9.14 19.99
CA GLU A 87 8.76 9.90 19.11
C GLU A 87 9.26 11.32 18.82
N LYS A 88 9.94 11.95 19.76
CA LYS A 88 10.63 13.24 19.50
C LYS A 88 11.70 13.10 18.42
N SER A 89 12.48 12.02 18.46
CA SER A 89 13.50 11.72 17.44
C SER A 89 12.86 11.41 16.10
N VAL A 90 11.77 10.64 16.08
CA VAL A 90 10.97 10.35 14.87
C VAL A 90 10.45 11.64 14.25
N ALA A 91 9.83 12.53 15.05
CA ALA A 91 9.32 13.81 14.57
C ALA A 91 10.42 14.66 13.92
N THR A 92 11.62 14.72 14.52
CA THR A 92 12.76 15.41 13.93
C THR A 92 13.16 14.82 12.58
N ALA A 93 13.26 13.50 12.47
CA ALA A 93 13.58 12.83 11.21
C ALA A 93 12.51 13.05 10.12
N LEU A 94 11.24 13.09 10.51
CA LEU A 94 10.12 13.39 9.59
C LEU A 94 10.16 14.84 9.08
N LEU A 95 10.50 15.80 9.91
CA LEU A 95 10.69 17.20 9.49
C LEU A 95 11.85 17.33 8.49
N GLU A 96 12.96 16.64 8.69
CA GLU A 96 14.07 16.62 7.74
C GLU A 96 13.66 15.93 6.42
N ARG A 97 12.89 14.86 6.48
CA ARG A 97 12.31 14.21 5.28
C ARG A 97 11.40 15.16 4.53
N LYS A 98 10.50 15.84 5.22
CA LYS A 98 9.64 16.89 4.64
C LYS A 98 10.45 17.96 3.89
N LYS A 99 11.53 18.45 4.48
CA LYS A 99 12.43 19.42 3.83
C LYS A 99 13.08 18.87 2.56
N LYS A 100 13.58 17.62 2.61
CA LYS A 100 14.17 16.94 1.44
C LYS A 100 13.16 16.79 0.31
N LEU A 101 11.96 16.31 0.60
CA LEU A 101 10.90 16.15 -0.40
C LEU A 101 10.54 17.50 -1.02
N ARG A 102 10.39 18.54 -0.20
CA ARG A 102 10.09 19.90 -0.68
C ARG A 102 11.17 20.46 -1.59
N ALA A 103 12.44 20.25 -1.27
CA ALA A 103 13.56 20.66 -2.11
C ALA A 103 13.57 19.96 -3.47
N LEU A 104 12.97 18.76 -3.55
CA LEU A 104 12.79 17.99 -4.78
C LEU A 104 11.45 18.26 -5.48
N GLY A 105 10.65 19.21 -5.00
CA GLY A 105 9.36 19.59 -5.59
C GLY A 105 8.20 18.67 -5.20
N GLU A 106 8.27 18.02 -4.03
CA GLU A 106 7.17 17.24 -3.48
C GLU A 106 6.79 17.73 -2.07
N ALA A 107 5.51 17.94 -1.84
CA ALA A 107 4.96 18.27 -0.53
C ALA A 107 3.51 17.80 -0.42
N TYR A 108 3.00 17.75 0.80
CA TYR A 108 1.63 17.37 1.09
C TYR A 108 0.91 18.51 1.80
N SER A 109 -0.30 18.84 1.35
CA SER A 109 -1.12 19.91 1.90
C SER A 109 -2.00 19.48 3.06
N ALA A 110 -2.38 18.20 3.10
CA ALA A 110 -3.23 17.62 4.14
C ALA A 110 -2.97 16.12 4.30
N GLY A 111 -3.44 15.54 5.40
CA GLY A 111 -3.43 14.10 5.66
C GLY A 111 -4.68 13.65 6.40
N ASP A 112 -5.04 12.37 6.27
CA ASP A 112 -6.04 11.66 7.06
C ASP A 112 -5.41 10.33 7.50
N THR A 113 -5.37 10.09 8.82
CA THR A 113 -4.82 8.85 9.38
C THR A 113 -5.87 8.17 10.24
N ARG A 114 -6.20 6.93 9.90
CA ARG A 114 -7.13 6.07 10.63
C ARG A 114 -6.42 4.83 11.12
N VAL A 115 -6.77 4.39 12.33
CA VAL A 115 -6.18 3.21 12.96
C VAL A 115 -7.31 2.26 13.35
N ALA A 116 -7.21 1.03 12.87
CA ALA A 116 -8.05 -0.09 13.27
C ALA A 116 -7.26 -1.01 14.20
N VAL A 117 -7.89 -1.49 15.27
CA VAL A 117 -7.30 -2.52 16.14
C VAL A 117 -7.65 -3.89 15.57
N ASP A 118 -6.63 -4.65 15.20
CA ASP A 118 -6.80 -5.98 14.61
C ASP A 118 -6.83 -7.08 15.67
N ARG A 119 -5.95 -6.94 16.68
CA ARG A 119 -5.82 -7.91 17.76
C ARG A 119 -5.29 -7.26 19.03
N THR A 120 -5.81 -7.68 20.17
CA THR A 120 -5.33 -7.28 21.49
C THR A 120 -5.07 -8.52 22.35
N GLY A 121 -3.89 -8.58 22.97
CA GLY A 121 -3.53 -9.56 23.99
C GLY A 121 -3.11 -8.84 25.25
N VAL A 122 -3.71 -9.20 26.40
CA VAL A 122 -3.33 -8.66 27.72
C VAL A 122 -2.81 -9.79 28.58
N ASP A 123 -1.65 -9.57 29.20
CA ASP A 123 -1.02 -10.47 30.14
C ASP A 123 -0.58 -9.68 31.37
N GLY A 124 -1.36 -9.76 32.43
CA GLY A 124 -1.16 -9.04 33.68
C GLY A 124 -1.06 -7.52 33.44
N LYS A 125 0.14 -6.97 33.65
CA LYS A 125 0.44 -5.53 33.48
C LYS A 125 1.03 -5.20 32.10
N LYS A 126 1.02 -6.10 31.13
CA LYS A 126 1.53 -5.90 29.79
C LYS A 126 0.41 -6.15 28.77
N ALA A 127 0.44 -5.42 27.67
CA ALA A 127 -0.42 -5.69 26.53
C ALA A 127 0.34 -5.56 25.23
N THR A 128 -0.04 -6.38 24.25
CA THR A 128 0.42 -6.32 22.86
C THR A 128 -0.79 -6.12 21.98
N VAL A 129 -0.75 -5.10 21.14
CA VAL A 129 -1.86 -4.69 20.27
C VAL A 129 -1.37 -4.61 18.84
N ARG A 130 -2.01 -5.33 17.92
CA ARG A 130 -1.77 -5.16 16.49
C ARG A 130 -2.80 -4.21 15.92
N VAL A 131 -2.32 -3.30 15.09
CA VAL A 131 -3.16 -2.30 14.44
C VAL A 131 -2.80 -2.18 12.97
N THR A 132 -3.81 -1.86 12.17
CA THR A 132 -3.67 -1.41 10.79
C THR A 132 -3.85 0.11 10.74
N GLU A 133 -2.81 0.81 10.32
CA GLU A 133 -2.85 2.21 9.95
C GLU A 133 -3.28 2.34 8.49
N THR A 134 -4.25 3.22 8.19
CA THR A 134 -4.59 3.64 6.83
C THR A 134 -4.41 5.15 6.75
N THR A 135 -3.42 5.60 6.00
CA THR A 135 -3.12 7.02 5.83
C THR A 135 -3.31 7.45 4.39
N GLN A 136 -4.00 8.55 4.19
CA GLN A 136 -4.12 9.25 2.91
C GLN A 136 -3.49 10.63 3.04
N LEU A 137 -2.68 11.02 2.05
CA LEU A 137 -2.04 12.33 1.95
C LEU A 137 -2.53 13.04 0.69
N THR A 138 -2.81 14.33 0.78
CA THR A 138 -3.14 15.18 -0.35
C THR A 138 -1.86 15.85 -0.85
N TYR A 139 -1.50 15.62 -2.12
CA TYR A 139 -0.37 16.30 -2.73
C TYR A 139 -0.60 17.80 -2.78
N LYS A 140 0.41 18.57 -2.43
CA LYS A 140 0.46 19.99 -2.73
C LYS A 140 0.87 20.16 -4.18
N LYS A 141 0.03 20.84 -4.96
CA LYS A 141 0.28 21.07 -6.39
C LYS A 141 1.42 22.06 -6.60
N ILE A 142 2.67 21.61 -6.45
CA ILE A 142 3.87 22.43 -6.63
C ILE A 142 4.20 22.54 -8.13
N ARG A 143 4.08 21.44 -8.86
CA ARG A 143 4.35 21.35 -10.30
C ARG A 143 3.11 21.51 -11.15
N GLY A 144 1.92 21.41 -10.53
CA GLY A 144 0.62 21.73 -11.13
C GLY A 144 -0.23 20.53 -11.44
N ASP A 145 0.34 19.41 -11.83
CA ASP A 145 -0.38 18.19 -12.25
C ASP A 145 -0.02 16.93 -11.46
N GLU A 146 0.52 17.08 -10.24
CA GLU A 146 0.62 15.94 -9.33
C GLU A 146 -0.74 15.28 -9.14
N PRO A 147 -0.82 13.96 -8.83
CA PRO A 147 -2.08 13.31 -8.49
C PRO A 147 -2.75 14.03 -7.30
N GLY A 148 -4.06 13.86 -7.14
CA GLY A 148 -4.79 14.48 -6.03
C GLY A 148 -4.25 13.98 -4.69
N THR A 149 -4.07 12.67 -4.57
CA THR A 149 -3.71 12.01 -3.32
C THR A 149 -2.73 10.86 -3.54
N THR A 150 -2.06 10.49 -2.45
CA THR A 150 -1.40 9.19 -2.25
C THR A 150 -1.94 8.56 -0.97
N GLY A 151 -1.75 7.26 -0.79
CA GLY A 151 -2.19 6.58 0.42
C GLY A 151 -1.43 5.29 0.65
N PHE A 152 -1.48 4.80 1.89
CA PHE A 152 -0.88 3.52 2.25
C PHE A 152 -1.63 2.86 3.40
N GLN A 153 -1.46 1.54 3.54
CA GLN A 153 -1.71 0.80 4.76
C GLN A 153 -0.40 0.33 5.37
N ALA A 154 -0.32 0.34 6.69
CA ALA A 154 0.84 -0.13 7.44
C ALA A 154 0.37 -0.88 8.69
N HIS A 155 1.11 -1.94 9.02
CA HIS A 155 0.80 -2.80 10.15
C HIS A 155 1.80 -2.56 11.27
N HIS A 156 1.29 -2.39 12.48
CA HIS A 156 2.12 -2.13 13.65
C HIS A 156 1.78 -3.07 14.79
N GLU A 157 2.80 -3.43 15.57
CA GLU A 157 2.65 -4.08 16.87
C GLU A 157 3.06 -3.10 17.96
N LEU A 158 2.10 -2.76 18.82
CA LEU A 158 2.28 -1.83 19.92
C LEU A 158 2.40 -2.60 21.23
N SER A 159 3.33 -2.16 22.06
CA SER A 159 3.53 -2.68 23.42
C SER A 159 3.05 -1.65 24.43
N PHE A 160 2.29 -2.11 25.42
CA PHE A 160 1.78 -1.28 26.53
C PHE A 160 2.17 -1.89 27.88
N ALA A 161 2.30 -1.02 28.87
CA ALA A 161 2.44 -1.40 30.27
C ALA A 161 1.42 -0.65 31.13
N ALA A 162 0.85 -1.31 32.15
CA ALA A 162 0.00 -0.68 33.13
C ALA A 162 0.86 0.12 34.13
N GLY A 163 0.65 1.43 34.13
CA GLY A 163 1.29 2.34 35.09
C GLY A 163 0.64 2.34 36.49
N LYS A 164 1.12 3.23 37.36
CA LYS A 164 0.52 3.44 38.66
C LYS A 164 -0.93 3.91 38.48
N GLY A 165 -1.87 3.30 39.19
CA GLY A 165 -3.29 3.64 39.07
C GLY A 165 -4.03 2.95 37.91
N GLY A 166 -3.43 1.96 37.23
CA GLY A 166 -4.10 1.15 36.20
C GLY A 166 -4.17 1.80 34.80
N ALA A 167 -3.64 3.00 34.63
CA ALA A 167 -3.55 3.64 33.32
C ALA A 167 -2.50 2.96 32.45
N TRP A 168 -2.86 2.67 31.20
CA TRP A 168 -1.93 2.07 30.22
C TRP A 168 -1.01 3.14 29.61
N GLU A 169 0.28 2.82 29.49
CA GLU A 169 1.30 3.63 28.83
C GLU A 169 1.80 2.87 27.60
N LEU A 170 1.91 3.55 26.46
CA LEU A 170 2.58 3.01 25.28
C LEU A 170 4.10 2.99 25.52
N THR A 171 4.68 1.80 25.39
CA THR A 171 6.11 1.56 25.64
C THR A 171 6.90 1.25 24.39
N GLY A 172 6.25 0.90 23.27
CA GLY A 172 6.91 0.61 22.02
C GLY A 172 5.96 0.53 20.84
N ILE A 173 6.46 0.85 19.65
CA ILE A 173 5.83 0.62 18.35
C ILE A 173 6.85 -0.08 17.46
N LYS A 174 6.47 -1.24 16.93
CA LYS A 174 7.23 -2.02 15.96
C LYS A 174 6.45 -2.06 14.66
N ALA A 175 7.06 -1.60 13.56
CA ALA A 175 6.53 -1.87 12.23
C ALA A 175 6.58 -3.37 11.94
N LEU A 176 5.51 -3.92 11.37
CA LEU A 176 5.43 -5.30 10.91
C LEU A 176 5.76 -5.41 9.43
N ASP A 177 5.60 -4.31 8.70
CA ASP A 177 5.96 -4.21 7.29
C ASP A 177 7.46 -3.92 7.13
N GLU A 178 8.07 -4.54 6.15
CA GLU A 178 9.51 -4.42 5.88
C GLU A 178 9.85 -3.12 5.14
N MET A 179 8.93 -2.62 4.31
CA MET A 179 9.11 -1.37 3.57
C MET A 179 8.53 -0.18 4.34
N PRO A 180 9.35 0.83 4.67
CA PRO A 180 8.88 1.95 5.48
C PRO A 180 7.93 2.86 4.70
N GLN A 181 6.86 3.28 5.34
CA GLN A 181 5.95 4.29 4.82
C GLN A 181 6.51 5.71 5.03
N ILE A 182 5.94 6.67 4.31
CA ILE A 182 6.46 8.04 4.27
C ILE A 182 6.50 8.73 5.64
N ASN A 183 5.60 8.36 6.55
CA ASN A 183 5.52 8.85 7.94
C ASN A 183 6.19 7.92 8.96
N ALA A 184 6.86 6.84 8.50
CA ALA A 184 7.59 5.93 9.38
C ALA A 184 8.89 6.56 9.90
N PRO A 185 9.48 6.06 11.00
CA PRO A 185 10.85 6.36 11.40
C PRO A 185 11.84 6.21 10.23
N ALA A 186 13.07 6.69 10.40
CA ALA A 186 14.11 6.49 9.40
C ALA A 186 14.24 4.99 9.09
N PRO A 187 14.31 4.59 7.82
CA PRO A 187 14.40 3.19 7.46
C PRO A 187 15.71 2.62 8.00
N THR A 188 15.62 1.56 8.76
CA THR A 188 16.67 0.54 8.77
C THR A 188 16.56 -0.16 7.42
N ALA A 189 17.70 -0.43 6.76
CA ALA A 189 17.68 -1.12 5.47
C ALA A 189 16.72 -2.33 5.55
N PRO A 190 15.77 -2.47 4.61
CA PRO A 190 14.84 -3.58 4.64
C PRO A 190 15.64 -4.88 4.63
N LYS A 191 15.40 -5.77 5.59
CA LYS A 191 15.91 -7.13 5.56
C LYS A 191 14.87 -8.01 4.88
N VAL A 192 14.64 -7.77 3.61
CA VAL A 192 13.82 -8.68 2.81
C VAL A 192 14.68 -9.87 2.47
N LYS A 193 14.42 -11.02 3.06
CA LYS A 193 14.91 -12.27 2.50
C LYS A 193 14.11 -12.51 1.24
N ALA A 194 14.74 -12.37 0.08
CA ALA A 194 14.18 -12.87 -1.16
C ALA A 194 13.69 -14.29 -0.92
N ALA A 195 12.46 -14.58 -1.32
CA ALA A 195 12.02 -15.96 -1.39
C ALA A 195 13.02 -16.68 -2.30
N ALA A 196 13.74 -17.64 -1.75
CA ALA A 196 14.74 -18.41 -2.47
C ALA A 196 14.04 -19.31 -3.47
N ALA A 197 13.62 -18.75 -4.60
CA ALA A 197 13.31 -19.50 -5.77
C ALA A 197 14.59 -19.62 -6.60
N GLY A 198 14.86 -20.77 -7.19
CA GLY A 198 16.07 -21.11 -7.91
C GLY A 198 16.43 -20.26 -9.13
N ALA A 199 16.37 -18.95 -8.97
CA ALA A 199 16.61 -17.93 -9.98
C ALA A 199 18.10 -17.53 -10.10
N GLY A 200 19.01 -18.30 -9.53
CA GLY A 200 20.44 -17.97 -9.47
C GLY A 200 21.10 -17.69 -10.82
N ASP A 201 20.54 -18.19 -11.92
CA ASP A 201 21.07 -18.02 -13.28
C ASP A 201 20.14 -17.22 -14.22
N MET A 202 19.10 -16.58 -13.70
CA MET A 202 18.21 -15.80 -14.56
C MET A 202 18.87 -14.50 -15.01
N PRO A 203 18.87 -14.19 -16.32
CA PRO A 203 19.45 -12.94 -16.81
C PRO A 203 18.71 -11.76 -16.19
N ASN A 204 19.45 -10.97 -15.41
CA ASN A 204 18.93 -9.76 -14.82
C ASN A 204 18.77 -8.67 -15.87
N ALA A 205 17.67 -7.90 -15.79
CA ALA A 205 17.60 -6.64 -16.48
C ALA A 205 18.73 -5.72 -16.01
N PRO A 206 19.23 -4.82 -16.86
CA PRO A 206 20.17 -3.81 -16.42
C PRO A 206 19.51 -2.90 -15.37
N GLU A 207 20.27 -2.51 -14.36
CA GLU A 207 19.84 -1.53 -13.37
C GLU A 207 19.43 -0.23 -14.06
N ALA A 208 18.27 0.31 -13.71
CA ALA A 208 17.76 1.57 -14.25
C ALA A 208 18.31 2.74 -13.42
N SER A 209 18.93 3.71 -14.10
CA SER A 209 19.33 4.96 -13.45
C SER A 209 18.11 5.73 -12.95
N THR A 210 18.23 6.34 -11.80
CA THR A 210 17.23 7.24 -11.22
C THR A 210 17.47 8.71 -11.53
N TRP A 211 18.21 9.00 -12.60
CA TRP A 211 18.42 10.35 -13.08
C TRP A 211 17.11 11.03 -13.46
N LEU A 212 16.85 12.21 -12.92
CA LEU A 212 15.55 12.90 -12.97
C LEU A 212 15.14 13.41 -14.37
N PHE A 213 16.07 13.59 -15.29
CA PHE A 213 15.79 14.22 -16.58
C PHE A 213 16.35 13.41 -17.76
N PRO A 214 15.75 12.25 -18.08
CA PRO A 214 16.18 11.50 -19.24
C PRO A 214 15.86 12.28 -20.53
N LYS A 215 16.87 12.49 -21.38
CA LYS A 215 16.75 13.31 -22.59
C LYS A 215 15.80 12.75 -23.66
N ARG A 216 15.38 11.48 -23.59
CA ARG A 216 14.46 10.84 -24.53
C ARG A 216 13.61 9.79 -23.86
N LEU A 217 12.31 9.83 -24.13
CA LEU A 217 11.42 8.71 -23.86
C LEU A 217 11.62 7.64 -24.94
N PRO A 218 11.70 6.35 -24.61
CA PRO A 218 11.62 5.29 -25.61
C PRO A 218 10.29 5.42 -26.37
N LYS A 219 10.33 5.28 -27.68
CA LYS A 219 9.17 5.52 -28.54
C LYS A 219 8.20 4.35 -28.61
N ASP A 220 8.68 3.15 -28.32
CA ASP A 220 7.93 1.94 -28.65
C ASP A 220 7.20 1.43 -27.41
N ARG A 221 5.89 1.54 -27.44
CA ARG A 221 4.97 0.85 -26.54
C ARG A 221 4.24 -0.23 -27.31
N SER A 222 3.91 -1.33 -26.62
CA SER A 222 3.10 -2.38 -27.21
C SER A 222 1.75 -1.82 -27.66
N THR A 223 1.39 -2.06 -28.91
CA THR A 223 0.07 -1.72 -29.43
C THR A 223 -0.92 -2.81 -29.05
N GLY A 224 -2.12 -2.42 -28.61
CA GLY A 224 -3.18 -3.36 -28.26
C GLY A 224 -3.29 -3.67 -26.76
N LEU A 225 -2.50 -3.01 -25.90
CA LEU A 225 -2.68 -3.05 -24.45
C LEU A 225 -3.48 -1.84 -23.96
N ASP A 226 -4.35 -2.05 -22.98
CA ASP A 226 -5.09 -0.98 -22.29
C ASP A 226 -4.35 -0.60 -21.00
N TYR A 227 -3.46 0.36 -21.10
CA TYR A 227 -2.67 0.87 -19.98
C TYR A 227 -3.53 1.57 -18.92
N LYS A 228 -4.65 2.15 -19.35
CA LYS A 228 -5.60 2.73 -18.41
C LYS A 228 -6.30 1.66 -17.60
N ALA A 229 -6.70 0.56 -18.20
CA ALA A 229 -7.29 -0.56 -17.48
C ALA A 229 -6.31 -1.19 -16.46
N MET A 230 -4.99 -1.23 -16.78
CA MET A 230 -3.97 -1.64 -15.81
C MET A 230 -3.95 -0.73 -14.58
N ALA A 231 -3.92 0.59 -14.81
CA ALA A 231 -3.90 1.57 -13.72
C ALA A 231 -5.20 1.55 -12.92
N ASP A 232 -6.36 1.58 -13.57
CA ASP A 232 -7.68 1.54 -12.93
C ASP A 232 -7.83 0.28 -12.05
N TYR A 233 -7.34 -0.87 -12.54
CA TYR A 233 -7.33 -2.11 -11.76
C TYR A 233 -6.50 -1.96 -10.48
N ALA A 234 -5.26 -1.51 -10.61
CA ALA A 234 -4.36 -1.35 -9.49
C ALA A 234 -4.90 -0.32 -8.48
N GLU A 235 -5.42 0.81 -8.94
CA GLU A 235 -5.99 1.84 -8.08
C GLU A 235 -7.28 1.41 -7.37
N LYS A 236 -8.06 0.53 -7.98
CA LYS A 236 -9.25 -0.05 -7.36
C LYS A 236 -8.91 -1.02 -6.24
N TYR A 237 -7.88 -1.83 -6.45
CA TYR A 237 -7.61 -2.97 -5.58
C TYR A 237 -6.37 -2.80 -4.67
N TRP A 238 -5.78 -1.61 -4.59
CA TRP A 238 -4.53 -1.38 -3.84
C TRP A 238 -4.59 -1.73 -2.35
N LYS A 239 -5.77 -1.68 -1.72
CA LYS A 239 -5.97 -2.03 -0.30
C LYS A 239 -7.07 -3.07 -0.07
N ASN A 240 -7.98 -3.23 -1.03
CA ASN A 240 -9.08 -4.18 -0.96
C ASN A 240 -8.82 -5.26 -2.02
N TYR A 241 -8.12 -6.30 -1.64
CA TYR A 241 -7.67 -7.35 -2.54
C TYR A 241 -8.82 -7.95 -3.34
N ASN A 242 -8.59 -8.19 -4.64
CA ASN A 242 -9.61 -8.75 -5.51
C ASN A 242 -9.89 -10.22 -5.12
N PRO A 243 -11.11 -10.56 -4.66
CA PRO A 243 -11.44 -11.91 -4.21
C PRO A 243 -11.43 -12.96 -5.32
N ALA A 244 -11.35 -12.57 -6.59
CA ALA A 244 -11.20 -13.50 -7.70
C ALA A 244 -9.79 -14.10 -7.83
N TYR A 245 -8.84 -13.60 -7.05
CA TYR A 245 -7.46 -14.09 -7.01
C TYR A 245 -7.06 -14.50 -5.60
N ARG A 246 -6.16 -15.47 -5.51
CA ARG A 246 -5.52 -15.79 -4.22
C ARG A 246 -4.67 -14.63 -3.77
N SER A 247 -4.66 -14.34 -2.47
CA SER A 247 -3.71 -13.43 -1.85
C SER A 247 -2.52 -14.21 -1.29
N HIS A 248 -1.34 -13.61 -1.35
CA HIS A 248 -0.10 -14.19 -0.84
C HIS A 248 0.41 -13.33 0.33
N PRO A 249 0.16 -13.76 1.58
CA PRO A 249 0.57 -12.99 2.76
C PRO A 249 2.09 -12.79 2.81
N LEU A 250 2.52 -11.71 3.46
CA LEU A 250 3.93 -11.53 3.83
C LEU A 250 4.45 -12.74 4.61
N GLY A 251 5.65 -13.21 4.26
CA GLY A 251 6.24 -14.45 4.80
C GLY A 251 6.03 -15.68 3.91
N THR A 252 5.13 -15.61 2.91
CA THR A 252 4.98 -16.62 1.85
C THR A 252 5.41 -16.08 0.47
N GLY A 253 6.25 -15.04 0.45
CA GLY A 253 6.71 -14.37 -0.78
C GLY A 253 6.02 -13.04 -1.08
N GLY A 254 4.91 -12.72 -0.39
CA GLY A 254 4.17 -11.48 -0.60
C GLY A 254 3.32 -11.44 -1.87
N ASP A 255 2.47 -10.42 -1.99
CA ASP A 255 1.46 -10.28 -3.04
C ASP A 255 1.86 -9.30 -4.17
N CYS A 256 3.05 -8.72 -4.12
CA CYS A 256 3.44 -7.62 -5.00
C CYS A 256 3.39 -7.98 -6.50
N THR A 257 3.99 -9.11 -6.89
CA THR A 257 4.01 -9.55 -8.28
C THR A 257 2.67 -10.14 -8.70
N ASN A 258 1.98 -10.88 -7.82
CA ASN A 258 0.62 -11.34 -8.04
C ASN A 258 -0.32 -10.18 -8.40
N PHE A 259 -0.27 -9.09 -7.63
CA PHE A 259 -1.06 -7.89 -7.88
C PHE A 259 -0.73 -7.22 -9.23
N VAL A 260 0.56 -7.05 -9.53
CA VAL A 260 0.98 -6.48 -10.82
C VAL A 260 0.56 -7.37 -11.98
N SER A 261 0.67 -8.71 -11.85
CA SER A 261 0.22 -9.68 -12.85
C SER A 261 -1.29 -9.55 -13.11
N GLN A 262 -2.10 -9.36 -12.07
CA GLN A 262 -3.54 -9.13 -12.22
C GLN A 262 -3.83 -7.85 -13.00
N ALA A 263 -3.12 -6.76 -12.71
CA ALA A 263 -3.26 -5.49 -13.41
C ALA A 263 -2.85 -5.61 -14.89
N LEU A 264 -1.71 -6.27 -15.18
CA LEU A 264 -1.27 -6.54 -16.55
C LEU A 264 -2.30 -7.38 -17.32
N LYS A 265 -2.91 -8.37 -16.66
CA LYS A 265 -3.99 -9.17 -17.25
C LYS A 265 -5.21 -8.30 -17.56
N ALA A 266 -5.61 -7.41 -16.66
CA ALA A 266 -6.70 -6.48 -16.86
C ALA A 266 -6.45 -5.55 -18.06
N GLY A 267 -5.21 -5.16 -18.30
CA GLY A 267 -4.79 -4.39 -19.48
C GLY A 267 -4.56 -5.19 -20.75
N GLY A 268 -4.88 -6.48 -20.75
CA GLY A 268 -4.89 -7.27 -21.98
C GLY A 268 -3.74 -8.24 -22.19
N TRP A 269 -2.80 -8.37 -21.22
CA TRP A 269 -1.80 -9.43 -21.29
C TRP A 269 -2.48 -10.80 -21.35
N LYS A 270 -2.08 -11.63 -22.32
CA LYS A 270 -2.64 -12.96 -22.52
C LYS A 270 -1.88 -13.99 -21.70
N HIS A 271 -2.60 -14.95 -21.12
CA HIS A 271 -1.94 -16.08 -20.47
C HIS A 271 -1.01 -16.81 -21.47
N ALA A 272 0.13 -17.25 -20.98
CA ALA A 272 0.99 -18.23 -21.59
C ALA A 272 0.92 -19.48 -20.71
N PRO A 273 -0.02 -20.42 -20.99
CA PRO A 273 -0.31 -21.55 -20.11
C PRO A 273 0.86 -22.53 -20.03
N GLY A 274 0.97 -23.21 -18.88
CA GLY A 274 1.99 -24.20 -18.58
C GLY A 274 1.66 -25.02 -17.34
N LYS A 275 2.65 -25.69 -16.80
CA LYS A 275 2.51 -26.41 -15.53
C LYS A 275 2.63 -25.44 -14.34
N ALA A 276 2.13 -25.86 -13.18
CA ALA A 276 2.42 -25.20 -11.93
C ALA A 276 3.94 -25.16 -11.68
N GLY A 277 4.44 -24.05 -11.12
CA GLY A 277 5.87 -23.87 -10.88
C GLY A 277 6.72 -23.60 -12.15
N ASP A 278 6.12 -23.50 -13.33
CA ASP A 278 6.84 -23.19 -14.56
C ASP A 278 7.02 -21.67 -14.73
N TYR A 279 8.16 -21.15 -14.33
CA TYR A 279 8.49 -19.73 -14.45
C TYR A 279 8.69 -19.25 -15.91
N THR A 280 8.81 -20.18 -16.87
CA THR A 280 8.90 -19.85 -18.31
C THR A 280 7.53 -19.54 -18.93
N LYS A 281 6.47 -19.68 -18.16
CA LYS A 281 5.07 -19.43 -18.51
C LYS A 281 4.50 -18.39 -17.57
N TRP A 282 3.38 -17.76 -17.98
CA TRP A 282 2.70 -16.75 -17.18
C TRP A 282 1.20 -16.95 -17.26
N TRP A 283 0.63 -17.45 -16.19
CA TRP A 283 -0.80 -17.77 -16.13
C TRP A 283 -1.27 -17.91 -14.68
N TYR A 284 -2.58 -17.80 -14.51
CA TYR A 284 -3.31 -18.00 -13.26
C TYR A 284 -4.51 -18.90 -13.50
N GLY A 285 -4.78 -19.84 -12.59
CA GLY A 285 -5.94 -20.74 -12.57
C GLY A 285 -6.60 -20.78 -11.21
N SER A 286 -7.73 -21.52 -11.09
CA SER A 286 -8.50 -21.62 -9.85
C SER A 286 -7.68 -22.17 -8.68
N ASP A 287 -6.81 -23.14 -8.94
CA ASP A 287 -6.12 -23.89 -7.88
C ASP A 287 -4.63 -23.58 -7.79
N THR A 288 -4.04 -23.07 -8.86
CA THR A 288 -2.60 -22.82 -8.95
C THR A 288 -2.27 -21.79 -10.03
N GLU A 289 -1.03 -21.32 -10.06
CA GLU A 289 -0.45 -20.39 -11.03
C GLU A 289 0.97 -20.77 -11.41
N SER A 290 1.54 -20.05 -12.37
CA SER A 290 2.98 -20.13 -12.68
C SER A 290 3.80 -19.33 -11.69
N ASP A 291 5.06 -19.70 -11.48
CA ASP A 291 5.97 -18.93 -10.61
C ASP A 291 6.18 -17.51 -11.12
N SER A 292 6.16 -17.27 -12.43
CA SER A 292 6.26 -15.94 -13.01
C SER A 292 5.02 -15.05 -12.78
N TRP A 293 3.89 -15.62 -12.35
CA TRP A 293 2.72 -14.84 -11.92
C TRP A 293 2.93 -14.20 -10.56
N THR A 294 3.63 -14.86 -9.64
CA THR A 294 3.81 -14.45 -8.24
C THR A 294 5.23 -14.08 -7.86
N GLY A 295 6.24 -14.65 -8.50
CA GLY A 295 7.64 -14.43 -8.18
C GLY A 295 8.23 -13.21 -8.89
N VAL A 296 9.00 -12.42 -8.16
CA VAL A 296 9.57 -11.14 -8.65
C VAL A 296 10.60 -11.39 -9.75
N ASN A 297 11.54 -12.30 -9.52
CA ASN A 297 12.61 -12.62 -10.47
C ASN A 297 12.09 -13.44 -11.64
N GLU A 298 11.18 -14.37 -11.39
CA GLU A 298 10.52 -15.21 -12.36
C GLU A 298 9.69 -14.38 -13.34
N TRP A 299 8.96 -13.38 -12.85
CA TRP A 299 8.26 -12.43 -13.70
C TRP A 299 9.21 -11.65 -14.60
N SER A 300 10.30 -11.13 -14.03
CA SER A 300 11.32 -10.38 -14.78
C SER A 300 11.90 -11.24 -15.91
N TRP A 301 12.27 -12.47 -15.60
CA TRP A 301 12.78 -13.41 -16.59
C TRP A 301 11.75 -13.68 -17.70
N PHE A 302 10.52 -14.08 -17.33
CA PHE A 302 9.46 -14.36 -18.29
C PHE A 302 9.17 -13.17 -19.20
N ALA A 303 8.96 -12.00 -18.59
CA ALA A 303 8.55 -10.80 -19.30
C ALA A 303 9.58 -10.37 -20.37
N GLN A 304 10.88 -10.49 -20.05
CA GLN A 304 11.97 -10.20 -20.99
C GLN A 304 12.11 -11.27 -22.07
N ASN A 305 12.13 -12.56 -21.71
CA ASN A 305 12.34 -13.64 -22.65
C ASN A 305 11.15 -13.85 -23.60
N SER A 306 9.94 -13.55 -23.14
CA SER A 306 8.75 -13.53 -24.01
C SER A 306 8.62 -12.24 -24.84
N LYS A 307 9.58 -11.29 -24.70
CA LYS A 307 9.60 -9.98 -25.36
C LYS A 307 8.35 -9.15 -25.10
N ARG A 308 7.72 -9.34 -23.94
CA ARG A 308 6.56 -8.54 -23.50
C ARG A 308 6.97 -7.22 -22.87
N VAL A 309 8.22 -7.11 -22.46
CA VAL A 309 8.78 -5.89 -21.91
C VAL A 309 10.15 -5.57 -22.49
N THR A 310 10.50 -4.30 -22.45
CA THR A 310 11.84 -3.80 -22.75
C THR A 310 12.41 -3.11 -21.52
N PRO A 311 13.60 -3.50 -21.02
CA PRO A 311 14.25 -2.81 -19.92
C PRO A 311 14.51 -1.33 -20.27
N LEU A 312 14.20 -0.42 -19.34
CA LEU A 312 14.44 1.00 -19.47
C LEU A 312 15.75 1.40 -18.80
N LYS A 313 16.53 2.25 -19.48
CA LYS A 313 17.78 2.76 -18.93
C LYS A 313 17.57 3.72 -17.75
N TYR A 314 16.42 4.40 -17.69
CA TYR A 314 16.09 5.37 -16.65
C TYR A 314 14.69 5.10 -16.11
N ALA A 315 14.55 5.06 -14.79
CA ALA A 315 13.26 4.82 -14.15
C ALA A 315 12.25 5.96 -14.43
N TYR A 316 12.72 7.19 -14.63
CA TYR A 316 11.87 8.32 -15.02
C TYR A 316 11.39 8.29 -16.48
N GLN A 317 11.78 7.27 -17.26
CA GLN A 317 11.20 7.02 -18.58
C GLN A 317 9.89 6.24 -18.52
N MET A 318 9.55 5.68 -17.36
CA MET A 318 8.32 4.90 -17.20
C MET A 318 7.06 5.74 -17.43
N GLU A 319 6.06 5.10 -17.99
CA GLU A 319 4.71 5.62 -18.20
C GLU A 319 3.67 4.74 -17.52
N VAL A 320 2.41 5.17 -17.52
CA VAL A 320 1.31 4.38 -16.95
C VAL A 320 1.27 2.98 -17.54
N GLY A 321 1.18 1.96 -16.68
CA GLY A 321 1.24 0.54 -17.04
C GLY A 321 2.64 -0.08 -17.05
N ASP A 322 3.71 0.72 -17.00
CA ASP A 322 5.06 0.21 -16.88
C ASP A 322 5.33 -0.34 -15.48
N VAL A 323 6.28 -1.26 -15.39
CA VAL A 323 6.61 -1.98 -14.14
C VAL A 323 7.95 -1.52 -13.60
N LEU A 324 8.02 -1.30 -12.29
CA LEU A 324 9.25 -1.05 -11.54
C LEU A 324 9.49 -2.20 -10.57
N GLN A 325 10.71 -2.72 -10.54
CA GLN A 325 11.15 -3.65 -9.51
C GLN A 325 12.28 -3.04 -8.68
N ALA A 326 12.37 -3.47 -7.43
CA ALA A 326 13.37 -3.03 -6.45
C ALA A 326 14.16 -4.21 -5.92
N ASP A 327 15.46 -4.02 -5.74
CA ASP A 327 16.39 -4.86 -4.98
C ASP A 327 16.87 -4.00 -3.81
N PHE A 328 16.30 -4.24 -2.63
CA PHE A 328 16.48 -3.36 -1.47
C PHE A 328 17.83 -3.54 -0.78
N ASP A 329 18.34 -4.75 -0.74
CA ASP A 329 19.59 -5.10 -0.05
C ASP A 329 20.79 -5.22 -1.01
N ARG A 330 20.54 -5.11 -2.33
CA ARG A 330 21.53 -5.09 -3.40
C ARG A 330 22.25 -6.41 -3.61
N ASP A 331 21.62 -7.50 -3.25
CA ASP A 331 22.19 -8.84 -3.41
C ASP A 331 22.08 -9.38 -4.87
N GLY A 332 21.39 -8.64 -5.75
CA GLY A 332 21.16 -8.99 -7.15
C GLY A 332 19.83 -9.70 -7.38
N SER A 333 19.13 -10.10 -6.34
CA SER A 333 17.75 -10.59 -6.38
C SER A 333 16.79 -9.43 -6.20
N LYS A 334 15.71 -9.43 -6.96
CA LYS A 334 14.68 -8.39 -6.81
C LYS A 334 13.68 -8.80 -5.74
N ASP A 335 13.33 -7.87 -4.87
CA ASP A 335 12.49 -8.11 -3.70
C ASP A 335 11.05 -7.68 -3.89
N HIS A 336 10.80 -6.74 -4.80
CA HIS A 336 9.51 -6.09 -4.90
C HIS A 336 9.13 -5.69 -6.32
N THR A 337 7.81 -5.71 -6.63
CA THR A 337 7.25 -5.34 -7.94
C THR A 337 6.15 -4.31 -7.76
N MET A 338 6.17 -3.24 -8.58
CA MET A 338 5.27 -2.10 -8.52
C MET A 338 4.79 -1.72 -9.91
N LEU A 339 3.58 -1.16 -10.02
CA LEU A 339 3.00 -0.68 -11.27
C LEU A 339 2.92 0.84 -11.28
N VAL A 340 3.30 1.48 -12.38
CA VAL A 340 3.05 2.90 -12.60
C VAL A 340 1.58 3.10 -12.94
N THR A 341 0.85 3.84 -12.11
CA THR A 341 -0.59 4.12 -12.32
C THR A 341 -0.87 5.59 -12.65
N TYR A 342 0.11 6.47 -12.44
CA TYR A 342 0.01 7.87 -12.82
C TYR A 342 1.40 8.42 -13.20
N ARG A 343 1.42 9.42 -14.06
CA ARG A 343 2.64 10.15 -14.44
C ARG A 343 2.29 11.62 -14.63
N ASP A 344 3.05 12.51 -13.96
CA ASP A 344 2.84 13.95 -14.12
C ASP A 344 3.49 14.49 -15.43
N ALA A 345 3.17 15.73 -15.80
CA ALA A 345 3.66 16.35 -17.02
C ALA A 345 5.19 16.56 -17.02
N LEU A 346 5.82 16.63 -15.84
CA LEU A 346 7.29 16.70 -15.72
C LEU A 346 7.94 15.30 -15.81
N GLY A 347 7.13 14.25 -15.87
CA GLY A 347 7.61 12.90 -16.08
C GLY A 347 7.89 12.12 -14.81
N THR A 348 7.38 12.54 -13.66
CA THR A 348 7.48 11.75 -12.42
C THR A 348 6.49 10.59 -12.48
N PRO A 349 6.94 9.33 -12.39
CA PRO A 349 6.04 8.20 -12.24
C PRO A 349 5.56 8.07 -10.79
N TYR A 350 4.28 7.66 -10.65
CA TYR A 350 3.64 7.35 -9.37
C TYR A 350 3.20 5.90 -9.39
N LEU A 351 3.53 5.18 -8.33
CA LEU A 351 3.45 3.73 -8.23
C LEU A 351 2.37 3.29 -7.26
N THR A 352 1.66 2.23 -7.64
CA THR A 352 0.65 1.54 -6.83
C THR A 352 1.05 0.07 -6.71
N TYR A 353 0.99 -0.51 -5.51
CA TYR A 353 1.50 -1.85 -5.23
C TYR A 353 0.92 -2.47 -3.95
N HIS A 354 0.99 -3.80 -3.85
CA HIS A 354 0.69 -4.62 -2.67
C HIS A 354 1.94 -4.99 -1.88
N SER A 355 1.76 -5.72 -0.81
CA SER A 355 2.77 -6.16 0.17
C SER A 355 3.37 -5.04 1.02
N PHE A 356 2.92 -3.84 0.83
CA PHE A 356 3.05 -2.60 1.61
C PHE A 356 2.02 -1.63 1.05
N ASP A 357 0.83 -2.06 0.95
CA ASP A 357 -0.33 -1.55 0.24
C ASP A 357 -0.30 -0.04 0.05
N THR A 358 0.05 0.38 -1.16
CA THR A 358 0.33 1.78 -1.45
C THR A 358 -0.34 2.22 -2.76
N TYR A 359 -0.87 3.43 -2.73
CA TYR A 359 -1.56 4.10 -3.82
C TYR A 359 -0.81 5.35 -4.28
N ARG A 360 -0.48 5.43 -5.55
CA ARG A 360 0.12 6.61 -6.22
C ARG A 360 1.28 7.26 -5.45
N ARG A 361 2.23 6.47 -5.00
CA ARG A 361 3.45 6.99 -4.39
C ARG A 361 4.44 7.42 -5.46
N SER A 362 4.98 8.63 -5.36
CA SER A 362 5.97 9.11 -6.32
C SER A 362 7.26 8.30 -6.26
N LEU A 363 7.89 8.06 -7.39
CA LEU A 363 9.25 7.48 -7.45
C LEU A 363 10.24 8.35 -6.65
N LEU A 364 10.01 9.66 -6.60
CA LEU A 364 10.84 10.60 -5.87
C LEU A 364 10.85 10.33 -4.37
N SER A 365 9.65 10.13 -3.78
CA SER A 365 9.56 9.78 -2.36
C SER A 365 10.16 8.40 -2.06
N LEU A 366 10.04 7.44 -2.97
CA LEU A 366 10.70 6.13 -2.84
C LEU A 366 12.22 6.27 -2.78
N GLN A 367 12.81 7.09 -3.63
CA GLN A 367 14.27 7.36 -3.62
C GLN A 367 14.75 8.04 -2.34
N VAL A 368 13.94 8.98 -1.80
CA VAL A 368 14.25 9.64 -0.52
C VAL A 368 14.21 8.65 0.64
N MET A 369 13.27 7.70 0.58
CA MET A 369 13.09 6.68 1.63
C MET A 369 14.07 5.52 1.51
N LEU A 370 14.45 5.15 0.30
CA LEU A 370 15.23 3.96 -0.04
C LEU A 370 16.44 4.32 -0.91
N PRO A 371 17.36 5.16 -0.41
CA PRO A 371 18.44 5.74 -1.22
C PRO A 371 19.49 4.73 -1.72
N LEU A 372 19.53 3.54 -1.15
CA LEU A 372 20.49 2.49 -1.50
C LEU A 372 19.92 1.41 -2.42
N THR A 373 18.62 1.46 -2.70
CA THR A 373 17.93 0.45 -3.53
C THR A 373 18.40 0.49 -4.97
N LYS A 374 18.61 -0.68 -5.58
CA LYS A 374 18.71 -0.80 -7.03
C LYS A 374 17.32 -0.91 -7.65
N TRP A 375 17.14 -0.27 -8.78
CA TRP A 375 15.88 -0.19 -9.47
C TRP A 375 15.96 -0.83 -10.83
N TYR A 376 14.90 -1.54 -11.23
CA TYR A 376 14.78 -2.18 -12.54
C TYR A 376 13.45 -1.74 -13.15
N ALA A 377 13.51 -1.01 -14.26
CA ALA A 377 12.34 -0.43 -14.91
C ALA A 377 12.07 -1.13 -16.24
N TYR A 378 10.81 -1.43 -16.50
CA TYR A 378 10.38 -2.18 -17.67
C TYR A 378 9.26 -1.44 -18.38
N ARG A 379 9.43 -1.22 -19.68
CA ARG A 379 8.39 -0.81 -20.62
C ARG A 379 7.54 -2.02 -21.00
N THR A 380 6.24 -1.97 -20.74
CA THR A 380 5.28 -3.00 -21.11
C THR A 380 4.65 -2.78 -22.48
#